data_5080a1ba8087f5db6858cce804bf41d9
#
_entry.id   5080a1ba8087f5db6858cce804bf41d9
#
_cell.length_a   1.000
_cell.length_b   1.000
_cell.length_c   1.000
_cell.angle_alpha   90.00
_cell.angle_beta   90.00
_cell.angle_gamma   90.00
#
_symmetry.space_group_name_H-M   'P 1'
#
loop_
_entity.id
_entity.type
_entity.pdbx_description
1 polymer ?
#
loop_
_entity_poly.entity_id
_entity_poly.type
_entity_poly.pdbx_seq_one_letter_code
_entity_poly.pdbx_strand_id
1 'polypeptide(L)'
;MVMIGSAGVVAPGKWRWLRALAWLAILCVAAVAMFNLVAKAVSWLVTWAGGIAVTSASPAPPVFRLVAAIAGCIALIATYWAAVRFGEKRRVPELDLRHALSDLLLGLGIGAALLTAIVSVQWMSGWVVIEPRTVDRVAQALRDSIRSGVVEELVLRLVIFRLLWRAFGIWPAIAGAALLFGALHLANPDSSPFAAACLIAGEGIGIGLYLITGRIWSVIGMHAAWNFTQGWIFGATVSGITDIAGGPLALRPAHGIPDVLSGGGFGPEASLAALAVSLLASGALLFHALRLGRFVARDR
;
A
#
# COMPACT_ATOMS: atom_id res chain seq x y z
N MET A 1 20.42 -2.96 0.24
CA MET A 1 20.54 -1.51 -0.05
C MET A 1 19.61 -1.19 -1.23
N VAL A 2 18.82 -0.12 -1.12
CA VAL A 2 17.92 0.30 -2.19
C VAL A 2 18.73 0.75 -3.41
N MET A 3 18.39 0.26 -4.60
CA MET A 3 18.99 0.68 -5.86
C MET A 3 18.12 1.74 -6.52
N ILE A 4 18.58 2.99 -6.53
CA ILE A 4 17.86 4.11 -7.15
C ILE A 4 18.04 4.21 -8.68
N GLY A 5 18.99 3.44 -9.24
CA GLY A 5 19.28 3.40 -10.67
C GLY A 5 20.23 4.51 -11.14
N SER A 6 21.18 4.17 -11.98
CA SER A 6 22.16 5.11 -12.55
C SER A 6 22.50 4.83 -14.02
N ALA A 7 21.72 3.98 -14.70
CA ALA A 7 21.94 3.60 -16.08
C ALA A 7 20.66 3.69 -16.92
N GLY A 8 20.78 3.48 -18.23
CA GLY A 8 19.65 3.54 -19.17
C GLY A 8 18.92 4.87 -19.12
N VAL A 9 17.59 4.83 -19.03
CA VAL A 9 16.74 6.05 -19.03
C VAL A 9 16.99 6.97 -17.84
N VAL A 10 17.49 6.43 -16.72
CA VAL A 10 17.80 7.20 -15.48
C VAL A 10 19.29 7.50 -15.32
N ALA A 11 20.10 7.36 -16.37
CA ALA A 11 21.53 7.65 -16.35
C ALA A 11 21.84 9.08 -15.89
N PRO A 12 23.04 9.36 -15.33
CA PRO A 12 23.49 10.71 -15.00
C PRO A 12 23.46 11.68 -16.18
N GLY A 13 23.46 12.97 -15.93
CA GLY A 13 23.53 14.00 -16.96
C GLY A 13 22.60 15.19 -16.73
N LYS A 14 22.71 16.22 -17.59
CA LYS A 14 22.06 17.53 -17.43
C LYS A 14 20.55 17.48 -17.19
N TRP A 15 19.83 16.55 -17.85
CA TRP A 15 18.37 16.42 -17.79
C TRP A 15 17.90 15.21 -16.98
N ARG A 16 18.72 14.70 -16.02
CA ARG A 16 18.43 13.48 -15.25
C ARG A 16 17.08 13.54 -14.51
N TRP A 17 16.76 14.69 -13.91
CA TRP A 17 15.52 14.88 -13.16
C TRP A 17 14.28 14.80 -14.08
N LEU A 18 14.36 15.43 -15.27
CA LEU A 18 13.27 15.39 -16.25
C LEU A 18 13.05 13.97 -16.77
N ARG A 19 14.14 13.24 -17.08
CA ARG A 19 14.05 11.84 -17.50
C ARG A 19 13.49 10.95 -16.38
N ALA A 20 13.88 11.18 -15.13
CA ALA A 20 13.34 10.42 -13.99
C ALA A 20 11.84 10.68 -13.82
N LEU A 21 11.38 11.92 -13.92
CA LEU A 21 9.96 12.26 -13.85
C LEU A 21 9.15 11.73 -15.04
N ALA A 22 9.70 11.83 -16.26
CA ALA A 22 9.06 11.24 -17.44
C ALA A 22 8.95 9.70 -17.32
N TRP A 23 10.02 9.06 -16.84
CA TRP A 23 10.01 7.62 -16.59
C TRP A 23 9.04 7.22 -15.50
N LEU A 24 8.93 8.02 -14.43
CA LEU A 24 7.93 7.85 -13.37
C LEU A 24 6.52 7.85 -13.98
N ALA A 25 6.18 8.85 -14.77
CA ALA A 25 4.86 8.94 -15.40
C ALA A 25 4.57 7.73 -16.31
N ILE A 26 5.54 7.32 -17.12
CA ILE A 26 5.42 6.14 -18.00
C ILE A 26 5.19 4.88 -17.17
N LEU A 27 5.95 4.68 -16.10
CA LEU A 27 5.81 3.50 -15.23
C LEU A 27 4.48 3.47 -14.50
N CYS A 28 4.00 4.61 -13.99
CA CYS A 28 2.68 4.68 -13.35
C CYS A 28 1.57 4.30 -14.34
N VAL A 29 1.58 4.86 -15.54
CA VAL A 29 0.58 4.53 -16.57
C VAL A 29 0.67 3.06 -17.00
N ALA A 30 1.88 2.57 -17.29
CA ALA A 30 2.09 1.17 -17.69
C ALA A 30 1.67 0.19 -16.59
N ALA A 31 1.98 0.49 -15.33
CA ALA A 31 1.62 -0.30 -14.17
C ALA A 31 0.10 -0.46 -14.04
N VAL A 32 -0.62 0.66 -14.02
CA VAL A 32 -2.09 0.66 -13.88
C VAL A 32 -2.75 0.02 -15.10
N ALA A 33 -2.28 0.33 -16.33
CA ALA A 33 -2.82 -0.24 -17.55
C ALA A 33 -2.64 -1.76 -17.61
N MET A 34 -1.43 -2.26 -17.30
CA MET A 34 -1.14 -3.70 -17.33
C MET A 34 -1.91 -4.47 -16.27
N PHE A 35 -1.99 -3.95 -15.03
CA PHE A 35 -2.82 -4.54 -13.99
C PHE A 35 -4.27 -4.71 -14.45
N ASN A 36 -4.88 -3.63 -14.93
CA ASN A 36 -6.28 -3.65 -15.36
C ASN A 36 -6.51 -4.55 -16.59
N LEU A 37 -5.60 -4.52 -17.56
CA LEU A 37 -5.69 -5.35 -18.77
C LEU A 37 -5.69 -6.84 -18.41
N VAL A 38 -4.71 -7.28 -17.63
CA VAL A 38 -4.57 -8.69 -17.26
C VAL A 38 -5.70 -9.13 -16.32
N ALA A 39 -6.05 -8.32 -15.32
CA ALA A 39 -7.15 -8.64 -14.42
C ALA A 39 -8.48 -8.78 -15.16
N LYS A 40 -8.77 -7.91 -16.12
CA LYS A 40 -9.96 -8.00 -16.98
C LYS A 40 -9.91 -9.24 -17.89
N ALA A 41 -8.76 -9.49 -18.54
CA ALA A 41 -8.60 -10.65 -19.42
C ALA A 41 -8.78 -11.98 -18.67
N VAL A 42 -8.18 -12.11 -17.48
CA VAL A 42 -8.34 -13.31 -16.64
C VAL A 42 -9.78 -13.42 -16.13
N SER A 43 -10.39 -12.33 -15.69
CA SER A 43 -11.80 -12.34 -15.27
C SER A 43 -12.72 -12.81 -16.40
N TRP A 44 -12.52 -12.26 -17.61
CA TRP A 44 -13.29 -12.68 -18.79
C TRP A 44 -13.06 -14.17 -19.12
N LEU A 45 -11.81 -14.63 -19.14
CA LEU A 45 -11.48 -16.03 -19.45
C LEU A 45 -12.11 -17.00 -18.46
N VAL A 46 -12.00 -16.71 -17.16
CA VAL A 46 -12.53 -17.58 -16.10
C VAL A 46 -14.06 -17.63 -16.14
N THR A 47 -14.72 -16.50 -16.41
CA THR A 47 -16.18 -16.46 -16.51
C THR A 47 -16.68 -17.15 -17.78
N TRP A 48 -15.96 -17.01 -18.90
CA TRP A 48 -16.26 -17.70 -20.14
C TRP A 48 -16.10 -19.23 -20.00
N ALA A 49 -14.96 -19.67 -19.46
CA ALA A 49 -14.69 -21.10 -19.23
C ALA A 49 -15.66 -21.75 -18.20
N GLY A 50 -16.11 -20.97 -17.23
CA GLY A 50 -17.09 -21.38 -16.23
C GLY A 50 -18.55 -21.32 -16.70
N GLY A 51 -18.82 -20.84 -17.91
CA GLY A 51 -20.19 -20.64 -18.41
C GLY A 51 -21.00 -19.60 -17.62
N ILE A 52 -20.31 -18.66 -16.94
CA ILE A 52 -20.93 -17.68 -16.04
C ILE A 52 -21.25 -16.40 -16.82
N ALA A 53 -22.53 -16.07 -16.92
CA ALA A 53 -22.95 -14.78 -17.46
C ALA A 53 -22.67 -13.66 -16.45
N VAL A 54 -21.75 -12.78 -16.77
CA VAL A 54 -21.41 -11.61 -15.93
C VAL A 54 -22.10 -10.38 -16.49
N THR A 55 -22.90 -9.74 -15.65
CA THR A 55 -23.57 -8.47 -15.94
C THR A 55 -23.29 -7.47 -14.83
N SER A 56 -23.69 -6.22 -14.99
CA SER A 56 -23.64 -5.22 -13.92
C SER A 56 -24.47 -5.62 -12.68
N ALA A 57 -25.59 -6.33 -12.91
CA ALA A 57 -26.47 -6.83 -11.83
C ALA A 57 -25.98 -8.16 -11.23
N SER A 58 -25.15 -8.93 -11.96
CA SER A 58 -24.61 -10.23 -11.52
C SER A 58 -23.09 -10.26 -11.77
N PRO A 59 -22.30 -9.67 -10.87
CA PRO A 59 -20.83 -9.63 -11.01
C PRO A 59 -20.23 -11.03 -10.85
N ALA A 60 -19.04 -11.24 -11.41
CA ALA A 60 -18.29 -12.49 -11.28
C ALA A 60 -18.13 -12.91 -9.81
N PRO A 61 -18.18 -14.22 -9.49
CA PRO A 61 -18.03 -14.72 -8.12
C PRO A 61 -16.77 -14.18 -7.44
N PRO A 62 -16.81 -13.93 -6.12
CA PRO A 62 -15.70 -13.30 -5.40
C PRO A 62 -14.35 -14.00 -5.55
N VAL A 63 -14.34 -15.34 -5.61
CA VAL A 63 -13.11 -16.13 -5.81
C VAL A 63 -12.49 -15.89 -7.18
N PHE A 64 -13.28 -15.78 -8.24
CA PHE A 64 -12.78 -15.48 -9.59
C PHE A 64 -12.19 -14.06 -9.67
N ARG A 65 -12.84 -13.12 -9.01
CA ARG A 65 -12.32 -11.75 -8.89
C ARG A 65 -11.02 -11.69 -8.10
N LEU A 66 -10.85 -12.53 -7.07
CA LEU A 66 -9.58 -12.68 -6.32
C LEU A 66 -8.48 -13.23 -7.23
N VAL A 67 -8.74 -14.31 -7.99
CA VAL A 67 -7.78 -14.89 -8.94
C VAL A 67 -7.37 -13.86 -10.00
N ALA A 68 -8.32 -13.12 -10.54
CA ALA A 68 -8.04 -12.05 -11.52
C ALA A 68 -7.18 -10.93 -10.93
N ALA A 69 -7.42 -10.52 -9.68
CA ALA A 69 -6.61 -9.53 -9.01
C ALA A 69 -5.17 -10.01 -8.74
N ILE A 70 -5.01 -11.27 -8.32
CA ILE A 70 -3.67 -11.87 -8.13
C ILE A 70 -2.92 -11.91 -9.47
N ALA A 71 -3.56 -12.32 -10.56
CA ALA A 71 -2.96 -12.33 -11.89
C ALA A 71 -2.55 -10.90 -12.32
N GLY A 72 -3.39 -9.90 -12.07
CA GLY A 72 -3.07 -8.49 -12.30
C GLY A 72 -1.87 -8.01 -11.48
N CYS A 73 -1.78 -8.40 -10.21
CA CYS A 73 -0.62 -8.10 -9.35
C CYS A 73 0.68 -8.73 -9.90
N ILE A 74 0.64 -9.98 -10.33
CA ILE A 74 1.78 -10.67 -10.93
C ILE A 74 2.22 -9.96 -12.21
N ALA A 75 1.26 -9.59 -13.08
CA ALA A 75 1.56 -8.87 -14.31
C ALA A 75 2.15 -7.48 -14.05
N LEU A 76 1.69 -6.78 -13.01
CA LEU A 76 2.23 -5.51 -12.57
C LEU A 76 3.70 -5.65 -12.13
N ILE A 77 4.01 -6.64 -11.29
CA ILE A 77 5.37 -6.93 -10.82
C ILE A 77 6.28 -7.29 -12.00
N ALA A 78 5.79 -8.11 -12.94
CA ALA A 78 6.53 -8.49 -14.14
C ALA A 78 6.79 -7.29 -15.06
N THR A 79 5.82 -6.38 -15.21
CA THR A 79 5.95 -5.14 -15.98
C THR A 79 7.03 -4.23 -15.38
N TYR A 80 7.01 -4.03 -14.06
CA TYR A 80 8.04 -3.28 -13.37
C TYR A 80 9.42 -3.92 -13.57
N TRP A 81 9.52 -5.25 -13.36
CA TRP A 81 10.76 -5.98 -13.58
C TRP A 81 11.32 -5.79 -14.99
N ALA A 82 10.47 -5.93 -16.02
CA ALA A 82 10.87 -5.77 -17.40
C ALA A 82 11.31 -4.33 -17.70
N ALA A 83 10.55 -3.33 -17.25
CA ALA A 83 10.86 -1.93 -17.44
C ALA A 83 12.22 -1.55 -16.81
N VAL A 84 12.49 -2.01 -15.61
CA VAL A 84 13.76 -1.76 -14.92
C VAL A 84 14.91 -2.56 -15.56
N ARG A 85 14.66 -3.83 -15.91
CA ARG A 85 15.70 -4.70 -16.49
C ARG A 85 16.16 -4.20 -17.86
N PHE A 86 15.25 -3.75 -18.70
CA PHE A 86 15.51 -3.34 -20.07
C PHE A 86 15.64 -1.81 -20.24
N GLY A 87 14.78 -1.03 -19.57
CA GLY A 87 14.79 0.43 -19.67
C GLY A 87 15.90 1.07 -18.82
N GLU A 88 16.06 0.64 -17.57
CA GLU A 88 17.12 1.12 -16.67
C GLU A 88 18.43 0.32 -16.78
N LYS A 89 18.43 -0.79 -17.55
CA LYS A 89 19.60 -1.66 -17.81
C LYS A 89 20.32 -2.11 -16.54
N ARG A 90 19.56 -2.45 -15.48
CA ARG A 90 20.09 -2.91 -14.19
C ARG A 90 19.41 -4.18 -13.68
N ARG A 91 20.00 -4.80 -12.66
CA ARG A 91 19.33 -5.85 -11.87
C ARG A 91 18.19 -5.22 -11.05
N VAL A 92 17.26 -6.07 -10.59
CA VAL A 92 16.06 -5.66 -9.84
C VAL A 92 16.06 -6.34 -8.46
N PRO A 93 17.03 -6.02 -7.58
CA PRO A 93 17.17 -6.69 -6.28
C PRO A 93 16.00 -6.39 -5.34
N GLU A 94 15.25 -5.31 -5.60
CA GLU A 94 14.04 -4.98 -4.86
C GLU A 94 12.91 -6.01 -5.02
N LEU A 95 13.01 -6.87 -6.04
CA LEU A 95 12.12 -8.02 -6.28
C LEU A 95 12.78 -9.37 -6.00
N ASP A 96 13.92 -9.41 -5.31
CA ASP A 96 14.61 -10.68 -4.98
C ASP A 96 13.69 -11.58 -4.16
N LEU A 97 13.45 -12.82 -4.68
CA LEU A 97 12.56 -13.80 -4.08
C LEU A 97 13.17 -14.59 -2.91
N ARG A 98 14.49 -14.56 -2.73
CA ARG A 98 15.19 -15.34 -1.71
C ARG A 98 14.67 -15.07 -0.29
N HIS A 99 14.27 -13.84 -0.03
CA HIS A 99 13.75 -13.40 1.26
C HIS A 99 12.27 -12.99 1.19
N ALA A 100 11.59 -13.27 0.07
CA ALA A 100 10.22 -12.80 -0.15
C ALA A 100 9.27 -13.29 0.95
N LEU A 101 9.34 -14.57 1.29
CA LEU A 101 8.45 -15.13 2.32
C LEU A 101 8.74 -14.55 3.71
N SER A 102 10.01 -14.48 4.12
CA SER A 102 10.39 -13.93 5.44
C SER A 102 10.04 -12.45 5.55
N ASP A 103 10.30 -11.67 4.50
CA ASP A 103 9.94 -10.25 4.46
C ASP A 103 8.42 -10.05 4.47
N LEU A 104 7.69 -10.86 3.70
CA LEU A 104 6.23 -10.80 3.67
C LEU A 104 5.63 -11.12 5.06
N LEU A 105 6.09 -12.19 5.71
CA LEU A 105 5.64 -12.56 7.04
C LEU A 105 5.98 -11.49 8.09
N LEU A 106 7.18 -10.90 8.02
CA LEU A 106 7.55 -9.76 8.86
C LEU A 106 6.59 -8.59 8.66
N GLY A 107 6.32 -8.24 7.40
CA GLY A 107 5.38 -7.18 7.06
C GLY A 107 3.98 -7.47 7.57
N LEU A 108 3.45 -8.68 7.32
CA LEU A 108 2.13 -9.10 7.79
C LEU A 108 2.01 -8.93 9.31
N GLY A 109 3.03 -9.36 10.07
CA GLY A 109 3.06 -9.20 11.51
C GLY A 109 3.06 -7.73 11.95
N ILE A 110 3.87 -6.89 11.30
CA ILE A 110 3.95 -5.45 11.62
C ILE A 110 2.62 -4.75 11.32
N GLY A 111 2.03 -4.95 10.15
CA GLY A 111 0.78 -4.30 9.77
C GLY A 111 -0.38 -4.68 10.69
N ALA A 112 -0.53 -5.97 10.97
CA ALA A 112 -1.55 -6.46 11.88
C ALA A 112 -1.34 -5.94 13.32
N ALA A 113 -0.10 -5.93 13.81
CA ALA A 113 0.21 -5.45 15.16
C ALA A 113 -0.04 -3.95 15.33
N LEU A 114 0.39 -3.13 14.37
CA LEU A 114 0.20 -1.67 14.42
C LEU A 114 -1.28 -1.31 14.39
N LEU A 115 -2.05 -1.91 13.48
CA LEU A 115 -3.48 -1.61 13.44
C LEU A 115 -4.21 -2.12 14.70
N THR A 116 -3.86 -3.32 15.17
CA THR A 116 -4.42 -3.83 16.42
C THR A 116 -4.10 -2.90 17.60
N ALA A 117 -2.89 -2.33 17.66
CA ALA A 117 -2.52 -1.36 18.68
C ALA A 117 -3.38 -0.09 18.59
N ILE A 118 -3.61 0.45 17.39
CA ILE A 118 -4.48 1.62 17.16
C ILE A 118 -5.89 1.33 17.68
N VAL A 119 -6.49 0.23 17.23
CA VAL A 119 -7.84 -0.17 17.63
C VAL A 119 -7.92 -0.45 19.14
N SER A 120 -6.88 -1.06 19.72
CA SER A 120 -6.83 -1.31 21.17
C SER A 120 -6.83 -0.01 21.97
N VAL A 121 -6.04 1.00 21.56
CA VAL A 121 -6.05 2.33 22.20
C VAL A 121 -7.44 2.96 22.12
N GLN A 122 -8.07 2.94 20.94
CA GLN A 122 -9.41 3.50 20.77
C GLN A 122 -10.45 2.79 21.62
N TRP A 123 -10.41 1.46 21.66
CA TRP A 123 -11.35 0.64 22.44
C TRP A 123 -11.16 0.84 23.95
N MET A 124 -9.93 0.80 24.44
CA MET A 124 -9.62 1.01 25.86
C MET A 124 -9.96 2.43 26.32
N SER A 125 -9.91 3.42 25.42
CA SER A 125 -10.31 4.80 25.69
C SER A 125 -11.83 5.03 25.57
N GLY A 126 -12.60 4.02 25.18
CA GLY A 126 -14.05 4.15 24.98
C GLY A 126 -14.44 4.95 23.72
N TRP A 127 -13.53 5.14 22.77
CA TRP A 127 -13.81 5.91 21.56
C TRP A 127 -14.51 5.08 20.49
N VAL A 128 -14.38 3.77 20.56
CA VAL A 128 -15.04 2.82 19.65
C VAL A 128 -15.67 1.67 20.44
N VAL A 129 -16.68 1.05 19.84
CA VAL A 129 -17.33 -0.17 20.31
C VAL A 129 -17.00 -1.28 19.33
N ILE A 130 -16.73 -2.48 19.86
CA ILE A 130 -16.47 -3.68 19.07
C ILE A 130 -17.53 -4.72 19.40
N GLU A 131 -18.27 -5.16 18.38
CA GLU A 131 -19.35 -6.14 18.51
C GLU A 131 -19.04 -7.38 17.68
N PRO A 132 -19.48 -8.58 18.10
CA PRO A 132 -19.41 -9.78 17.29
C PRO A 132 -20.26 -9.64 16.01
N ARG A 133 -19.80 -10.23 14.91
CA ARG A 133 -20.48 -10.24 13.64
C ARG A 133 -20.42 -11.62 12.98
N THR A 134 -21.38 -11.93 12.11
CA THR A 134 -21.33 -13.10 11.23
C THR A 134 -20.25 -12.90 10.15
N VAL A 135 -19.41 -13.91 9.99
CA VAL A 135 -18.28 -13.88 9.04
C VAL A 135 -18.77 -14.06 7.62
N ASP A 136 -18.42 -13.14 6.75
CA ASP A 136 -18.66 -13.19 5.31
C ASP A 136 -17.49 -12.53 4.52
N ARG A 137 -17.60 -12.49 3.18
CA ARG A 137 -16.74 -11.69 2.27
C ARG A 137 -15.22 -11.92 2.36
N VAL A 138 -14.73 -13.03 2.90
CA VAL A 138 -13.28 -13.27 3.04
C VAL A 138 -12.52 -13.16 1.70
N ALA A 139 -13.07 -13.71 0.62
CA ALA A 139 -12.43 -13.63 -0.70
C ALA A 139 -12.35 -12.19 -1.23
N GLN A 140 -13.35 -11.38 -0.93
CA GLN A 140 -13.35 -9.95 -1.27
C GLN A 140 -12.31 -9.19 -0.45
N ALA A 141 -12.26 -9.42 0.85
CA ALA A 141 -11.29 -8.80 1.73
C ALA A 141 -9.84 -9.15 1.34
N LEU A 142 -9.56 -10.42 1.04
CA LEU A 142 -8.27 -10.87 0.54
C LEU A 142 -7.93 -10.20 -0.79
N ARG A 143 -8.88 -10.15 -1.74
CA ARG A 143 -8.70 -9.49 -3.02
C ARG A 143 -8.26 -8.04 -2.85
N ASP A 144 -9.00 -7.27 -2.05
CA ASP A 144 -8.78 -5.82 -1.95
C ASP A 144 -7.53 -5.51 -1.14
N SER A 145 -7.26 -6.26 -0.07
CA SER A 145 -6.02 -6.12 0.72
C SER A 145 -4.76 -6.50 -0.07
N ILE A 146 -4.79 -7.58 -0.84
CA ILE A 146 -3.67 -7.98 -1.71
C ILE A 146 -3.48 -6.96 -2.82
N ARG A 147 -4.57 -6.55 -3.47
CA ARG A 147 -4.52 -5.58 -4.57
C ARG A 147 -3.94 -4.24 -4.10
N SER A 148 -4.46 -3.66 -3.02
CA SER A 148 -3.96 -2.38 -2.51
C SER A 148 -2.50 -2.52 -2.05
N GLY A 149 -2.17 -3.55 -1.27
CA GLY A 149 -0.80 -3.80 -0.83
C GLY A 149 0.20 -3.95 -1.96
N VAL A 150 -0.15 -4.61 -3.07
CA VAL A 150 0.77 -4.77 -4.21
C VAL A 150 0.79 -3.53 -5.10
N VAL A 151 -0.38 -3.04 -5.52
CA VAL A 151 -0.46 -1.95 -6.52
C VAL A 151 0.08 -0.65 -5.93
N GLU A 152 -0.38 -0.29 -4.74
CA GLU A 152 0.00 0.97 -4.12
C GLU A 152 1.47 0.95 -3.71
N GLU A 153 1.95 -0.13 -3.09
CA GLU A 153 3.34 -0.20 -2.66
C GLU A 153 4.33 -0.24 -3.83
N LEU A 154 4.00 -0.96 -4.90
CA LEU A 154 4.84 -0.94 -6.09
C LEU A 154 4.92 0.45 -6.69
N VAL A 155 3.79 1.13 -6.85
CA VAL A 155 3.75 2.48 -7.41
C VAL A 155 4.44 3.48 -6.48
N LEU A 156 4.11 3.46 -5.18
CA LEU A 156 4.64 4.44 -4.23
C LEU A 156 6.13 4.22 -3.93
N ARG A 157 6.59 2.98 -3.69
CA ARG A 157 7.98 2.70 -3.28
C ARG A 157 8.90 2.52 -4.47
N LEU A 158 8.52 1.65 -5.41
CA LEU A 158 9.43 1.29 -6.50
C LEU A 158 9.40 2.30 -7.66
N VAL A 159 8.32 3.04 -7.84
CA VAL A 159 8.24 4.05 -8.90
C VAL A 159 8.40 5.45 -8.30
N ILE A 160 7.47 5.93 -7.51
CA ILE A 160 7.42 7.34 -7.07
C ILE A 160 8.59 7.64 -6.14
N PHE A 161 8.68 7.00 -4.98
CA PHE A 161 9.73 7.28 -3.99
C PHE A 161 11.14 7.11 -4.59
N ARG A 162 11.39 5.99 -5.26
CA ARG A 162 12.71 5.69 -5.84
C ARG A 162 13.11 6.70 -6.92
N LEU A 163 12.20 7.07 -7.82
CA LEU A 163 12.53 8.02 -8.90
C LEU A 163 12.57 9.47 -8.42
N LEU A 164 11.77 9.86 -7.43
CA LEU A 164 11.94 11.13 -6.73
C LEU A 164 13.30 11.19 -6.02
N TRP A 165 13.71 10.10 -5.37
CA TRP A 165 15.05 10.01 -4.78
C TRP A 165 16.14 10.19 -5.85
N ARG A 166 15.99 9.54 -7.00
CA ARG A 166 16.92 9.72 -8.13
C ARG A 166 16.94 11.16 -8.64
N ALA A 167 15.80 11.83 -8.72
CA ALA A 167 15.70 13.20 -9.23
C ALA A 167 16.22 14.23 -8.23
N PHE A 168 15.76 14.18 -6.99
CA PHE A 168 15.87 15.28 -6.01
C PHE A 168 16.64 14.93 -4.73
N GLY A 169 16.90 13.65 -4.45
CA GLY A 169 17.51 13.16 -3.21
C GLY A 169 16.47 12.59 -2.26
N ILE A 170 16.96 11.95 -1.16
CA ILE A 170 16.12 11.12 -0.29
C ILE A 170 15.08 11.94 0.50
N TRP A 171 15.43 13.11 1.02
CA TRP A 171 14.52 13.91 1.83
C TRP A 171 13.32 14.45 1.02
N PRO A 172 13.51 15.06 -0.17
CA PRO A 172 12.40 15.41 -1.04
C PRO A 172 11.57 14.19 -1.50
N ALA A 173 12.21 13.03 -1.65
CA ALA A 173 11.49 11.81 -2.01
C ALA A 173 10.58 11.31 -0.89
N ILE A 174 11.05 11.32 0.37
CA ILE A 174 10.23 10.97 1.54
C ILE A 174 9.03 11.92 1.63
N ALA A 175 9.29 13.24 1.62
CA ALA A 175 8.23 14.24 1.72
C ALA A 175 7.24 14.16 0.54
N GLY A 176 7.76 14.04 -0.69
CA GLY A 176 6.93 13.98 -1.89
C GLY A 176 6.06 12.73 -1.97
N ALA A 177 6.59 11.56 -1.61
CA ALA A 177 5.81 10.32 -1.57
C ALA A 177 4.72 10.38 -0.50
N ALA A 178 5.05 10.86 0.71
CA ALA A 178 4.10 10.97 1.81
C ALA A 178 2.97 11.98 1.50
N LEU A 179 3.32 13.16 1.00
CA LEU A 179 2.34 14.18 0.62
C LEU A 179 1.43 13.69 -0.50
N LEU A 180 1.99 13.01 -1.51
CA LEU A 180 1.20 12.47 -2.61
C LEU A 180 0.25 11.39 -2.13
N PHE A 181 0.69 10.50 -1.24
CA PHE A 181 -0.16 9.45 -0.68
C PHE A 181 -1.37 10.04 0.07
N GLY A 182 -1.14 10.96 0.99
CA GLY A 182 -2.23 11.64 1.70
C GLY A 182 -3.14 12.44 0.76
N ALA A 183 -2.58 13.15 -0.23
CA ALA A 183 -3.35 13.93 -1.19
C ALA A 183 -4.27 13.07 -2.07
N LEU A 184 -3.80 11.91 -2.53
CA LEU A 184 -4.61 10.97 -3.32
C LEU A 184 -5.83 10.46 -2.53
N HIS A 185 -5.68 10.29 -1.22
CA HIS A 185 -6.77 9.81 -0.35
C HIS A 185 -7.80 10.89 0.01
N LEU A 186 -7.53 12.18 -0.28
CA LEU A 186 -8.54 13.23 -0.11
C LEU A 186 -9.74 13.05 -1.05
N ALA A 187 -9.62 12.27 -2.12
CA ALA A 187 -10.72 11.94 -3.01
C ALA A 187 -11.61 10.79 -2.50
N ASN A 188 -11.22 10.12 -1.42
CA ASN A 188 -12.00 9.02 -0.86
C ASN A 188 -13.20 9.53 -0.05
N PRO A 189 -14.26 8.71 0.09
CA PRO A 189 -15.40 9.03 0.95
C PRO A 189 -14.95 9.34 2.39
N ASP A 190 -15.65 10.22 3.06
CA ASP A 190 -15.40 10.62 4.45
C ASP A 190 -13.97 11.08 4.77
N SER A 191 -13.20 11.44 3.74
CA SER A 191 -11.85 11.96 3.91
C SER A 191 -11.86 13.37 4.50
N SER A 192 -10.76 13.73 5.17
CA SER A 192 -10.55 15.06 5.75
C SER A 192 -9.07 15.43 5.69
N PRO A 193 -8.70 16.70 5.88
CA PRO A 193 -7.31 17.09 6.04
C PRO A 193 -6.60 16.36 7.20
N PHE A 194 -7.34 16.01 8.26
CA PHE A 194 -6.79 15.25 9.38
C PHE A 194 -6.55 13.79 8.99
N ALA A 195 -7.46 13.15 8.26
CA ALA A 195 -7.25 11.80 7.70
C ALA A 195 -6.00 11.77 6.80
N ALA A 196 -5.86 12.73 5.89
CA ALA A 196 -4.67 12.86 5.05
C ALA A 196 -3.39 13.04 5.88
N ALA A 197 -3.42 13.83 6.96
CA ALA A 197 -2.26 13.99 7.86
C ALA A 197 -1.89 12.68 8.58
N CYS A 198 -2.85 11.87 8.99
CA CYS A 198 -2.61 10.54 9.56
C CYS A 198 -1.92 9.61 8.56
N LEU A 199 -2.40 9.60 7.30
CA LEU A 199 -1.80 8.79 6.24
C LEU A 199 -0.38 9.26 5.90
N ILE A 200 -0.15 10.58 5.80
CA ILE A 200 1.19 11.17 5.62
C ILE A 200 2.14 10.72 6.74
N ALA A 201 1.69 10.72 7.99
CA ALA A 201 2.47 10.25 9.13
C ALA A 201 2.80 8.76 9.06
N GLY A 202 1.87 7.93 8.56
CA GLY A 202 2.03 6.49 8.38
C GLY A 202 2.96 6.10 7.24
N GLU A 203 3.14 6.95 6.25
CA GLU A 203 3.93 6.68 5.05
C GLU A 203 5.40 6.34 5.37
N GLY A 204 5.92 6.90 6.46
CA GLY A 204 7.27 6.60 6.97
C GLY A 204 7.47 5.14 7.38
N ILE A 205 6.40 4.39 7.72
CA ILE A 205 6.47 2.96 8.05
C ILE A 205 6.90 2.17 6.80
N GLY A 206 6.18 2.34 5.69
CA GLY A 206 6.48 1.67 4.44
C GLY A 206 7.84 2.08 3.86
N ILE A 207 8.17 3.38 3.88
CA ILE A 207 9.48 3.88 3.44
C ILE A 207 10.59 3.28 4.31
N GLY A 208 10.43 3.27 5.63
CA GLY A 208 11.41 2.71 6.56
C GLY A 208 11.68 1.23 6.33
N LEU A 209 10.62 0.41 6.20
CA LEU A 209 10.73 -1.02 5.88
C LEU A 209 11.44 -1.24 4.54
N TYR A 210 11.09 -0.46 3.52
CA TYR A 210 11.75 -0.54 2.22
C TYR A 210 13.24 -0.16 2.29
N LEU A 211 13.59 0.89 3.02
CA LEU A 211 14.98 1.29 3.22
C LEU A 211 15.80 0.22 3.97
N ILE A 212 15.22 -0.37 5.01
CA ILE A 212 15.89 -1.40 5.83
C ILE A 212 16.14 -2.66 5.01
N THR A 213 15.12 -3.18 4.37
CA THR A 213 15.19 -4.47 3.65
C THR A 213 15.78 -4.33 2.24
N GLY A 214 15.58 -3.18 1.59
CA GLY A 214 15.89 -2.96 0.17
C GLY A 214 14.95 -3.72 -0.77
N ARG A 215 13.87 -4.31 -0.25
CA ARG A 215 12.91 -5.15 -1.00
C ARG A 215 11.47 -4.73 -0.69
N ILE A 216 10.58 -5.01 -1.64
CA ILE A 216 9.18 -4.57 -1.56
C ILE A 216 8.31 -5.48 -0.67
N TRP A 217 8.71 -6.73 -0.45
CA TRP A 217 7.86 -7.76 0.11
C TRP A 217 7.37 -7.44 1.53
N SER A 218 8.23 -6.88 2.39
CA SER A 218 7.83 -6.47 3.75
C SER A 218 6.80 -5.34 3.74
N VAL A 219 6.88 -4.44 2.76
CA VAL A 219 5.95 -3.33 2.65
C VAL A 219 4.60 -3.79 2.12
N ILE A 220 4.61 -4.67 1.11
CA ILE A 220 3.38 -5.33 0.62
C ILE A 220 2.68 -6.08 1.75
N GLY A 221 3.42 -6.87 2.53
CA GLY A 221 2.86 -7.61 3.66
C GLY A 221 2.27 -6.68 4.71
N MET A 222 2.98 -5.62 5.07
CA MET A 222 2.53 -4.63 6.07
C MET A 222 1.22 -3.96 5.62
N HIS A 223 1.16 -3.46 4.41
CA HIS A 223 -0.03 -2.77 3.89
C HIS A 223 -1.22 -3.73 3.73
N ALA A 224 -1.00 -4.91 3.15
CA ALA A 224 -2.06 -5.90 3.00
C ALA A 224 -2.63 -6.35 4.36
N ALA A 225 -1.78 -6.58 5.36
CA ALA A 225 -2.21 -6.95 6.70
C ALA A 225 -2.91 -5.80 7.43
N TRP A 226 -2.44 -4.57 7.26
CA TRP A 226 -3.11 -3.38 7.79
C TRP A 226 -4.57 -3.34 7.30
N ASN A 227 -4.77 -3.35 5.98
CA ASN A 227 -6.10 -3.27 5.38
C ASN A 227 -6.98 -4.48 5.73
N PHE A 228 -6.41 -5.69 5.73
CA PHE A 228 -7.14 -6.90 6.08
C PHE A 228 -7.56 -6.90 7.57
N THR A 229 -6.67 -6.48 8.46
CA THR A 229 -6.95 -6.42 9.89
C THR A 229 -8.00 -5.35 10.18
N GLN A 230 -7.88 -4.17 9.57
CA GLN A 230 -8.85 -3.09 9.72
C GLN A 230 -10.22 -3.48 9.18
N GLY A 231 -10.24 -3.87 7.90
CA GLY A 231 -11.50 -4.11 7.20
C GLY A 231 -12.14 -5.44 7.58
N TRP A 232 -11.39 -6.55 7.51
CA TRP A 232 -12.00 -7.85 7.72
C TRP A 232 -11.99 -8.29 9.19
N ILE A 233 -10.88 -8.18 9.92
CA ILE A 233 -10.84 -8.63 11.31
C ILE A 233 -11.72 -7.73 12.19
N PHE A 234 -11.52 -6.41 12.14
CA PHE A 234 -12.27 -5.46 12.96
C PHE A 234 -13.56 -4.95 12.31
N GLY A 235 -13.83 -5.29 11.04
CA GLY A 235 -15.06 -4.89 10.34
C GLY A 235 -15.21 -3.39 10.21
N ALA A 236 -14.11 -2.64 10.19
CA ALA A 236 -14.09 -1.19 10.06
C ALA A 236 -14.00 -0.76 8.58
N THR A 237 -14.35 0.47 8.31
CA THR A 237 -14.07 1.13 7.03
C THR A 237 -12.56 1.24 6.83
N VAL A 238 -12.09 1.07 5.61
CA VAL A 238 -10.68 1.23 5.22
C VAL A 238 -10.59 2.39 4.25
N SER A 239 -9.96 3.47 4.64
CA SER A 239 -9.81 4.70 3.83
C SER A 239 -11.13 5.20 3.20
N GLY A 240 -12.21 5.15 3.97
CA GLY A 240 -13.56 5.53 3.50
C GLY A 240 -14.29 4.44 2.71
N ILE A 241 -13.72 3.24 2.54
CA ILE A 241 -14.29 2.14 1.74
C ILE A 241 -14.77 1.01 2.65
N THR A 242 -16.05 0.63 2.52
CA THR A 242 -16.70 -0.40 3.35
C THR A 242 -16.64 -1.80 2.75
N ASP A 243 -16.14 -1.95 1.53
CA ASP A 243 -16.20 -3.21 0.76
C ASP A 243 -15.45 -4.38 1.39
N ILE A 244 -14.43 -4.10 2.21
CA ILE A 244 -13.60 -5.11 2.88
C ILE A 244 -14.28 -5.63 4.17
N ALA A 245 -15.19 -4.88 4.77
CA ALA A 245 -15.84 -5.24 6.03
C ALA A 245 -16.69 -6.51 5.90
N GLY A 246 -16.41 -7.53 6.70
CA GLY A 246 -17.12 -8.81 6.59
C GLY A 246 -16.61 -9.91 7.52
N GLY A 247 -15.70 -9.60 8.44
CA GLY A 247 -15.10 -10.56 9.36
C GLY A 247 -15.85 -10.71 10.70
N PRO A 248 -15.17 -11.28 11.70
CA PRO A 248 -15.81 -11.69 12.96
C PRO A 248 -16.24 -10.53 13.86
N LEU A 249 -15.75 -9.32 13.61
CA LEU A 249 -16.00 -8.14 14.43
C LEU A 249 -16.62 -7.01 13.61
N ALA A 250 -17.33 -6.11 14.28
CA ALA A 250 -17.83 -4.85 13.74
C ALA A 250 -17.39 -3.72 14.69
N LEU A 251 -16.46 -2.90 14.21
CA LEU A 251 -15.98 -1.72 14.93
C LEU A 251 -16.82 -0.51 14.50
N ARG A 252 -17.29 0.25 15.47
CA ARG A 252 -18.06 1.48 15.26
C ARG A 252 -17.62 2.57 16.21
N PRO A 253 -17.68 3.86 15.79
CA PRO A 253 -17.55 4.97 16.74
C PRO A 253 -18.54 4.85 17.89
N ALA A 254 -18.10 5.10 19.13
CA ALA A 254 -19.00 5.21 20.27
C ALA A 254 -19.82 6.49 20.17
N HIS A 255 -21.02 6.47 20.75
CA HIS A 255 -21.97 7.60 20.63
C HIS A 255 -21.37 8.90 21.17
N GLY A 256 -21.45 9.97 20.37
CA GLY A 256 -20.99 11.30 20.75
C GLY A 256 -19.46 11.50 20.68
N ILE A 257 -18.71 10.50 20.23
CA ILE A 257 -17.24 10.62 20.08
C ILE A 257 -16.89 11.34 18.76
N PRO A 258 -16.07 12.40 18.81
CA PRO A 258 -15.59 13.08 17.61
C PRO A 258 -14.81 12.18 16.66
N ASP A 259 -14.91 12.41 15.36
CA ASP A 259 -14.23 11.64 14.31
C ASP A 259 -12.70 11.63 14.47
N VAL A 260 -12.10 12.71 14.96
CA VAL A 260 -10.66 12.78 15.23
C VAL A 260 -10.16 11.76 16.27
N LEU A 261 -11.05 11.21 17.09
CA LEU A 261 -10.73 10.18 18.09
C LEU A 261 -11.07 8.78 17.57
N SER A 262 -12.23 8.62 16.93
CA SER A 262 -12.70 7.31 16.45
C SER A 262 -12.26 6.96 15.03
N GLY A 263 -11.94 7.97 14.22
CA GLY A 263 -11.69 7.85 12.77
C GLY A 263 -12.94 8.03 11.91
N GLY A 264 -14.12 8.15 12.53
CA GLY A 264 -15.38 8.43 11.84
C GLY A 264 -15.68 7.45 10.71
N GLY A 265 -16.25 7.98 9.62
CA GLY A 265 -16.58 7.22 8.41
C GLY A 265 -15.35 6.79 7.60
N PHE A 266 -14.21 7.48 7.72
CA PHE A 266 -12.98 7.12 7.03
C PHE A 266 -12.36 5.82 7.57
N GLY A 267 -12.43 5.62 8.88
CA GLY A 267 -11.92 4.45 9.57
C GLY A 267 -10.89 4.76 10.67
N PRO A 268 -10.56 3.79 11.52
CA PRO A 268 -9.70 3.97 12.70
C PRO A 268 -8.31 4.55 12.38
N GLU A 269 -7.82 4.38 11.18
CA GLU A 269 -6.57 4.95 10.69
C GLU A 269 -6.57 6.49 10.56
N ALA A 270 -7.73 7.13 10.56
CA ALA A 270 -7.90 8.59 10.59
C ALA A 270 -8.17 9.11 12.01
N SER A 271 -7.49 8.58 13.01
CA SER A 271 -7.68 8.95 14.41
C SER A 271 -6.40 9.48 15.07
N LEU A 272 -6.58 10.13 16.22
CA LEU A 272 -5.45 10.58 17.03
C LEU A 272 -4.58 9.40 17.50
N ALA A 273 -5.17 8.24 17.80
CA ALA A 273 -4.43 7.02 18.10
C ALA A 273 -3.59 6.57 16.90
N ALA A 274 -4.17 6.59 15.69
CA ALA A 274 -3.45 6.27 14.46
C ALA A 274 -2.31 7.25 14.18
N LEU A 275 -2.54 8.55 14.35
CA LEU A 275 -1.50 9.56 14.18
C LEU A 275 -0.32 9.31 15.13
N ALA A 276 -0.59 9.04 16.41
CA ALA A 276 0.46 8.80 17.40
C ALA A 276 1.24 7.52 17.11
N VAL A 277 0.55 6.40 16.89
CA VAL A 277 1.20 5.11 16.58
C VAL A 277 1.99 5.19 15.28
N SER A 278 1.44 5.82 14.24
CA SER A 278 2.09 5.98 12.94
C SER A 278 3.34 6.86 13.03
N LEU A 279 3.30 7.98 13.76
CA LEU A 279 4.48 8.83 13.97
C LEU A 279 5.59 8.09 14.72
N LEU A 280 5.25 7.35 15.78
CA LEU A 280 6.23 6.57 16.54
C LEU A 280 6.84 5.47 15.70
N ALA A 281 6.03 4.69 14.98
CA ALA A 281 6.51 3.61 14.14
C ALA A 281 7.34 4.13 12.95
N SER A 282 6.88 5.19 12.27
CA SER A 282 7.61 5.85 11.19
C SER A 282 8.95 6.39 11.67
N GLY A 283 8.94 7.11 12.80
CA GLY A 283 10.16 7.64 13.41
C GLY A 283 11.16 6.55 13.77
N ALA A 284 10.71 5.46 14.41
CA ALA A 284 11.56 4.33 14.79
C ALA A 284 12.17 3.63 13.58
N LEU A 285 11.38 3.34 12.54
CA LEU A 285 11.85 2.64 11.34
C LEU A 285 12.78 3.52 10.50
N LEU A 286 12.45 4.79 10.31
CA LEU A 286 13.33 5.73 9.59
C LEU A 286 14.62 5.98 10.36
N PHE A 287 14.57 6.13 11.68
CA PHE A 287 15.76 6.23 12.52
C PHE A 287 16.64 4.98 12.42
N HIS A 288 16.03 3.79 12.47
CA HIS A 288 16.77 2.53 12.30
C HIS A 288 17.42 2.45 10.90
N ALA A 289 16.69 2.81 9.84
CA ALA A 289 17.23 2.88 8.49
C ALA A 289 18.41 3.85 8.39
N LEU A 290 18.33 5.01 9.06
CA LEU A 290 19.42 5.99 9.15
C LEU A 290 20.65 5.39 9.85
N ARG A 291 20.46 4.72 10.99
CA ARG A 291 21.54 4.04 11.74
C ARG A 291 22.22 2.95 10.93
N LEU A 292 21.48 2.29 10.05
CA LEU A 292 22.01 1.29 9.11
C LEU A 292 22.71 1.91 7.89
N GLY A 293 22.83 3.24 7.80
CA GLY A 293 23.46 3.93 6.66
C GLY A 293 22.66 3.80 5.36
N ARG A 294 21.31 3.62 5.44
CA ARG A 294 20.46 3.43 4.24
C ARG A 294 20.12 4.75 3.54
N PHE A 295 20.36 5.88 4.16
CA PHE A 295 20.17 7.22 3.58
C PHE A 295 21.34 7.59 2.67
N VAL A 296 21.44 6.90 1.55
CA VAL A 296 22.56 7.09 0.61
C VAL A 296 22.37 8.39 -0.18
N ALA A 297 23.43 9.18 -0.32
CA ALA A 297 23.41 10.32 -1.22
C ALA A 297 23.21 9.84 -2.68
N ARG A 298 22.46 10.61 -3.47
CA ARG A 298 22.35 10.35 -4.90
C ARG A 298 23.73 10.53 -5.56
N ASP A 299 24.09 9.68 -6.50
CA ASP A 299 25.25 9.91 -7.37
C ASP A 299 25.04 11.22 -8.13
N ARG A 300 26.04 12.09 -8.09
CA ARG A 300 26.03 13.39 -8.77
C ARG A 300 26.09 13.27 -10.28
#